data_5130d87bfe0f817207401dbe0f75a6cb
#
_entry.id   5130d87bfe0f817207401dbe0f75a6cb
#
_cell.length_a   1.000
_cell.length_b   1.000
_cell.length_c   1.000
_cell.angle_alpha   90.00
_cell.angle_beta   90.00
_cell.angle_gamma   90.00
#
_symmetry.space_group_name_H-M   'P 1'
#
loop_
_entity.id
_entity.type
_entity.pdbx_description
1 polymer ?
#
loop_
_entity_poly.entity_id
_entity_poly.type
_entity_poly.pdbx_seq_one_letter_code
_entity_poly.pdbx_strand_id
1 'polypeptide(L)' 'EGTFVLFDTGREAINGSLVIAKLSDSNEATFKKLVIDGAQKYLKGLNPQWPLVAVNGNCRIIGVAVETKMRLV' A
#
# COMPACT_ATOMS: atom_id res chain seq x y z
N GLU A 1 16.85 -1.15 3.98
CA GLU A 1 17.92 -1.22 3.01
C GLU A 1 18.25 -2.66 2.69
N GLY A 2 18.37 -2.99 1.40
CA GLY A 2 18.59 -4.36 0.98
C GLY A 2 17.32 -5.20 0.94
N THR A 3 16.17 -4.57 1.13
CA THR A 3 14.88 -5.25 1.01
C THR A 3 14.24 -4.86 -0.31
N PHE A 4 13.77 -5.85 -1.04
CA PHE A 4 13.07 -5.65 -2.29
C PHE A 4 11.63 -6.07 -2.13
N VAL A 5 10.73 -5.33 -2.76
CA VAL A 5 9.31 -5.64 -2.74
C VAL A 5 8.86 -5.95 -4.16
N LEU A 6 8.31 -7.14 -4.34
CA LEU A 6 7.69 -7.53 -5.59
C LEU A 6 6.20 -7.22 -5.49
N PHE A 7 5.64 -6.52 -6.47
CA PHE A 7 4.22 -6.26 -6.45
C PHE A 7 3.61 -6.51 -7.83
N ASP A 8 2.34 -6.88 -7.81
CA ASP A 8 1.57 -7.26 -8.98
C ASP A 8 0.54 -6.16 -9.25
N THR A 9 0.60 -5.53 -10.41
CA THR A 9 -0.31 -4.45 -10.78
C THR A 9 -1.67 -4.96 -11.24
N GLY A 10 -1.76 -6.25 -11.55
CA GLY A 10 -3.00 -6.86 -12.01
C GLY A 10 -3.79 -7.58 -10.93
N ARG A 11 -3.26 -7.67 -9.72
CA ARG A 11 -3.91 -8.39 -8.64
C ARG A 11 -4.90 -7.47 -7.92
N GLU A 12 -6.06 -7.98 -7.61
CA GLU A 12 -7.05 -7.24 -6.84
C GLU A 12 -6.61 -7.12 -5.38
N ALA A 13 -6.66 -5.90 -4.85
CA ALA A 13 -6.33 -5.65 -3.45
C ALA A 13 -7.53 -6.01 -2.57
N ILE A 14 -7.27 -6.75 -1.51
CA ILE A 14 -8.30 -7.15 -0.54
C ILE A 14 -7.94 -6.59 0.82
N ASN A 15 -8.83 -6.75 1.79
CA ASN A 15 -8.57 -6.28 3.14
C ASN A 15 -7.31 -6.94 3.69
N GLY A 16 -6.38 -6.13 4.18
CA GLY A 16 -5.11 -6.59 4.70
C GLY A 16 -3.99 -6.65 3.69
N SER A 17 -4.27 -6.43 2.41
CA SER A 17 -3.22 -6.42 1.39
C SER A 17 -2.21 -5.31 1.66
N LEU A 18 -0.93 -5.62 1.46
CA LEU A 18 0.11 -4.60 1.42
C LEU A 18 0.15 -4.07 0.01
N VAL A 19 0.03 -2.75 -0.14
CA VAL A 19 -0.12 -2.14 -1.44
C VAL A 19 0.88 -1.02 -1.64
N ILE A 20 1.16 -0.75 -2.90
CA ILE A 20 1.88 0.46 -3.30
C ILE A 20 0.81 1.45 -3.73
N ALA A 21 0.80 2.60 -3.10
CA ALA A 21 -0.20 3.64 -3.38
C ALA A 21 0.49 4.95 -3.72
N LYS A 22 -0.14 5.71 -4.58
CA LYS A 22 0.36 7.02 -5.00
C LYS A 22 -0.70 8.06 -4.70
N LEU A 23 -0.29 9.11 -4.01
CA LEU A 23 -1.18 10.24 -3.74
C LEU A 23 -1.29 11.11 -4.99
N SER A 24 -2.48 11.66 -5.23
CA SER A 24 -2.72 12.41 -6.45
C SER A 24 -1.94 13.71 -6.54
N ASP A 25 -1.56 14.26 -5.39
CA ASP A 25 -0.81 15.52 -5.33
C ASP A 25 0.69 15.30 -5.11
N SER A 26 1.16 14.07 -5.26
CA SER A 26 2.55 13.72 -5.05
C SER A 26 2.98 12.70 -6.10
N ASN A 27 4.24 12.77 -6.50
CA ASN A 27 4.82 11.77 -7.39
C ASN A 27 5.43 10.59 -6.62
N GLU A 28 5.33 10.60 -5.30
CA GLU A 28 5.91 9.56 -4.49
C GLU A 28 4.94 8.41 -4.31
N ALA A 29 5.45 7.19 -4.50
CA ALA A 29 4.72 5.98 -4.17
C ALA A 29 5.02 5.60 -2.73
N THR A 30 4.02 5.17 -2.00
CA THR A 30 4.16 4.77 -0.61
C THR A 30 3.68 3.35 -0.43
N PHE A 31 4.27 2.67 0.55
CA PHE A 31 3.94 1.29 0.88
C PHE A 31 2.99 1.30 2.08
N LYS A 32 1.78 0.82 1.88
CA LYS A 32 0.71 0.92 2.87
C LYS A 32 -0.04 -0.40 2.98
N LYS A 33 -0.84 -0.53 4.03
CA LYS A 33 -1.74 -1.66 4.21
C LYS A 33 -3.15 -1.20 3.89
N LEU A 34 -3.85 -1.96 3.05
CA LEU A 34 -5.23 -1.66 2.71
C LEU A 34 -6.15 -2.21 3.80
N VAL A 35 -7.03 -1.37 4.30
CA VAL A 35 -8.06 -1.74 5.25
C VAL A 35 -9.41 -1.47 4.61
N ILE A 36 -10.26 -2.50 4.55
CA ILE A 36 -11.60 -2.38 3.98
C ILE A 36 -12.60 -2.61 5.11
N ASP A 37 -13.46 -1.62 5.33
CA ASP A 37 -14.50 -1.68 6.34
C ASP A 37 -15.80 -1.37 5.65
N GLY A 38 -16.57 -2.43 5.33
CA GLY A 38 -17.78 -2.29 4.56
C GLY A 38 -17.49 -1.74 3.17
N ALA A 39 -18.11 -0.63 2.82
CA ALA A 39 -17.90 0.02 1.53
C ALA A 39 -16.72 1.01 1.56
N GLN A 40 -16.11 1.20 2.72
CA GLN A 40 -15.08 2.21 2.90
C GLN A 40 -13.70 1.57 2.87
N LYS A 41 -12.75 2.21 2.19
CA LYS A 41 -11.37 1.74 2.10
C LYS A 41 -10.44 2.78 2.70
N TYR A 42 -9.42 2.30 3.38
CA TYR A 42 -8.42 3.14 4.04
C TYR A 42 -7.03 2.61 3.75
N LEU A 43 -6.06 3.51 3.78
CA LEU A 43 -4.65 3.15 3.75
C LEU A 43 -4.07 3.37 5.13
N LYS A 44 -3.47 2.32 5.67
CA LYS A 44 -2.85 2.35 6.99
C LYS A 44 -1.35 2.32 6.83
N GLY A 45 -0.66 3.26 7.48
CA GLY A 45 0.80 3.26 7.50
C GLY A 45 1.32 2.07 8.25
N LEU A 46 2.50 1.60 7.89
CA LEU A 46 3.15 0.50 8.61
C LEU A 46 3.66 0.96 9.97
N ASN A 47 3.84 2.25 10.13
CA ASN A 47 4.19 2.84 11.41
C ASN A 47 2.88 3.19 12.13
N PRO A 48 2.65 2.65 13.36
CA PRO A 48 1.39 2.90 14.07
C PRO A 48 1.13 4.36 14.43
N GLN A 49 2.14 5.21 14.37
CA GLN A 49 1.95 6.63 14.64
C GLN A 49 1.31 7.39 13.49
N TRP A 50 1.23 6.79 12.32
CA TRP A 50 0.68 7.47 11.15
C TRP A 50 -0.81 7.26 11.10
N PRO A 51 -1.59 8.31 10.76
CA PRO A 51 -3.03 8.20 10.74
C PRO A 51 -3.52 7.37 9.57
N LEU A 52 -4.72 6.84 9.73
CA LEU A 52 -5.45 6.18 8.67
C LEU A 52 -5.86 7.23 7.64
N VAL A 53 -5.71 6.90 6.36
CA VAL A 53 -6.10 7.81 5.27
C VAL A 53 -7.21 7.15 4.46
N ALA A 54 -8.36 7.80 4.36
CA ALA A 54 -9.46 7.29 3.56
C ALA A 54 -9.13 7.36 2.07
N VAL A 55 -9.49 6.31 1.34
CA VAL A 55 -9.30 6.25 -0.11
C VAL A 55 -10.56 6.83 -0.75
N ASN A 56 -10.48 8.05 -1.26
CA ASN A 56 -11.65 8.77 -1.78
C ASN A 56 -11.32 9.58 -3.02
N GLY A 57 -10.40 9.10 -3.84
CA GLY A 57 -9.98 9.81 -5.04
C GLY A 57 -8.71 10.60 -4.88
N ASN A 58 -8.23 10.74 -3.65
CA ASN A 58 -6.98 11.46 -3.37
C ASN A 58 -5.75 10.55 -3.53
N CYS A 59 -5.96 9.28 -3.76
CA CYS A 59 -4.86 8.34 -3.94
C CYS A 59 -5.30 7.19 -4.83
N ARG A 60 -4.31 6.49 -5.36
CA ARG A 60 -4.53 5.38 -6.28
C ARG A 60 -3.64 4.23 -5.88
N ILE A 61 -4.22 3.02 -5.82
CA ILE A 61 -3.46 1.81 -5.57
C ILE A 61 -2.84 1.36 -6.89
N ILE A 62 -1.51 1.26 -6.91
CA ILE A 62 -0.77 0.90 -8.12
C ILE A 62 -0.61 -0.61 -8.22
N GLY A 63 -0.40 -1.28 -7.10
CA GLY A 63 -0.19 -2.72 -7.11
C GLY A 63 -0.23 -3.30 -5.72
N VAL A 64 -0.28 -4.63 -5.66
CA VAL A 64 -0.35 -5.40 -4.43
C VAL A 64 0.99 -6.09 -4.23
N ALA A 65 1.57 -5.93 -3.03
CA ALA A 65 2.82 -6.59 -2.71
C ALA A 65 2.56 -8.08 -2.54
N VAL A 66 3.31 -8.90 -3.27
CA VAL A 66 3.15 -10.34 -3.25
C VAL A 66 4.33 -11.04 -2.61
N GLU A 67 5.47 -10.36 -2.50
CA GLU A 67 6.67 -10.99 -1.96
C GLU A 67 7.65 -9.92 -1.53
N THR A 68 8.36 -10.19 -0.44
CA THR A 68 9.50 -9.38 -0.04
C THR A 68 10.74 -10.26 0.01
N LYS A 69 11.87 -9.71 -0.41
CA LYS A 69 13.15 -10.41 -0.37
C LYS A 69 14.16 -9.53 0.34
N MET A 70 14.88 -10.12 1.26
CA MET A 70 15.92 -9.41 2.00
C MET A 70 17.29 -9.92 1.58
N ARG A 71 18.18 -8.97 1.33
CA ARG A 71 19.56 -9.29 1.02
C ARG A 71 20.32 -9.49 2.31
N LEU A 72 20.98 -10.61 2.43
CA LEU A 72 21.67 -10.98 3.68
C LEU A 72 23.18 -10.79 3.64
N VAL A 73 23.67 -10.06 2.72
CA VAL A 73 25.14 -9.85 2.63
C VAL A 73 25.55 -8.58 3.30
#